data_7350e65fd98b39c415a975c4746abd2b
#
_entry.id   7350e65fd98b39c415a975c4746abd2b
#
_cell.length_a   1.000
_cell.length_b   1.000
_cell.length_c   1.000
_cell.angle_alpha   90.00
_cell.angle_beta   90.00
_cell.angle_gamma   90.00
#
_symmetry.space_group_name_H-M   'P 1'
#
loop_
_entity.id
_entity.type
_entity.pdbx_description
1 polymer ?
#
loop_
_entity_poly.entity_id
_entity_poly.type
_entity_poly.pdbx_seq_one_letter_code
_entity_poly.pdbx_strand_id
1 'polypeptide(L)'
;MRRLSRTLAGNSRALTTAGPAGITTLQREVTSEEVIKKSRFVAYAAPVLSTDTAKVYIRNVSEQKANHNCFAWRLADGTHRSSGDGEPSGTAGPPILSAIENSGLHNVVVVVQRFFGGVKLGTGGLARAYGGVAAACLRGAERMHQPNLTRMNVRFALSDTGAVYAALGRYNPREVRRLSNGWVVLHCEAPPDQVSVLALALREATHGRVALSPERSEEGACRSVTELEYVQYET
;
A
#
# COMPACT_ATOMS: atom_id res chain seq x y z
N MET A 1 -8.88 -9.27 -67.25
CA MET A 1 -9.54 -8.47 -66.19
C MET A 1 -9.61 -9.32 -64.94
N ARG A 2 -8.67 -9.18 -63.99
CA ARG A 2 -8.66 -9.85 -62.70
C ARG A 2 -9.01 -8.83 -61.63
N ARG A 3 -10.15 -9.00 -60.96
CA ARG A 3 -10.55 -8.20 -59.78
C ARG A 3 -9.80 -8.71 -58.56
N LEU A 4 -9.03 -7.85 -57.94
CA LEU A 4 -8.42 -8.07 -56.62
C LEU A 4 -9.43 -7.67 -55.53
N SER A 5 -9.94 -8.67 -54.81
CA SER A 5 -10.71 -8.47 -53.61
C SER A 5 -9.75 -8.21 -52.42
N ARG A 6 -9.76 -7.01 -51.91
CA ARG A 6 -9.00 -6.62 -50.73
C ARG A 6 -9.87 -6.90 -49.50
N THR A 7 -9.58 -8.00 -48.78
CA THR A 7 -10.19 -8.29 -47.50
C THR A 7 -9.55 -7.39 -46.45
N LEU A 8 -10.32 -6.45 -45.90
CA LEU A 8 -9.95 -5.68 -44.75
C LEU A 8 -10.15 -6.54 -43.49
N ALA A 9 -9.09 -7.15 -43.00
CA ALA A 9 -9.08 -7.77 -41.68
C ALA A 9 -9.15 -6.65 -40.64
N GLY A 10 -10.32 -6.46 -40.09
CA GLY A 10 -10.56 -5.57 -38.96
C GLY A 10 -9.85 -6.11 -37.71
N ASN A 11 -8.81 -5.42 -37.31
CA ASN A 11 -8.10 -5.69 -36.04
C ASN A 11 -8.97 -5.17 -34.89
N SER A 12 -9.95 -5.99 -34.43
CA SER A 12 -10.67 -5.73 -33.21
C SER A 12 -9.73 -6.01 -32.05
N ARG A 13 -8.96 -5.01 -31.67
CA ARG A 13 -8.26 -4.98 -30.37
C ARG A 13 -9.35 -5.04 -29.31
N ALA A 14 -9.55 -6.24 -28.73
CA ALA A 14 -10.35 -6.40 -27.53
C ALA A 14 -9.79 -5.43 -26.49
N LEU A 15 -10.58 -4.43 -26.14
CA LEU A 15 -10.37 -3.61 -24.96
C LEU A 15 -10.53 -4.55 -23.76
N THR A 16 -9.41 -5.13 -23.35
CA THR A 16 -9.32 -5.81 -22.07
C THR A 16 -9.62 -4.73 -21.05
N THR A 17 -10.82 -4.76 -20.47
CA THR A 17 -11.14 -4.00 -19.28
C THR A 17 -10.24 -4.55 -18.18
N ALA A 18 -9.05 -3.98 -18.04
CA ALA A 18 -8.22 -4.20 -16.88
C ALA A 18 -9.08 -3.76 -15.69
N GLY A 19 -9.46 -4.71 -14.85
CA GLY A 19 -10.04 -4.40 -13.54
C GLY A 19 -9.09 -3.46 -12.80
N PRO A 20 -9.54 -2.81 -11.72
CA PRO A 20 -8.73 -1.84 -10.99
C PRO A 20 -7.37 -2.46 -10.70
N ALA A 21 -6.31 -1.75 -11.10
CA ALA A 21 -4.94 -2.24 -10.96
C ALA A 21 -4.72 -2.62 -9.49
N GLY A 22 -4.73 -3.92 -9.21
CA GLY A 22 -4.57 -4.45 -7.87
C GLY A 22 -3.10 -4.48 -7.48
N ILE A 23 -2.85 -4.57 -6.19
CA ILE A 23 -1.53 -4.82 -5.63
C ILE A 23 -1.44 -6.27 -5.20
N THR A 24 -0.25 -6.85 -5.29
CA THR A 24 0.06 -8.13 -4.67
C THR A 24 0.72 -7.87 -3.34
N THR A 25 0.22 -8.49 -2.28
CA THR A 25 0.77 -8.40 -0.91
C THR A 25 0.89 -9.81 -0.31
N LEU A 26 1.38 -9.89 0.93
CA LEU A 26 1.39 -11.13 1.69
C LEU A 26 -0.01 -11.42 2.26
N GLN A 27 -0.40 -12.68 2.27
CA GLN A 27 -1.65 -13.11 2.91
C GLN A 27 -1.52 -13.14 4.44
N ARG A 28 -0.33 -13.50 4.94
CA ARG A 28 -0.02 -13.62 6.37
C ARG A 28 1.45 -13.39 6.63
N GLU A 29 1.81 -13.29 7.89
CA GLU A 29 3.19 -13.27 8.34
C GLU A 29 3.92 -14.56 7.93
N VAL A 30 5.21 -14.42 7.59
CA VAL A 30 6.10 -15.52 7.24
C VAL A 30 7.48 -15.28 7.84
N THR A 31 8.13 -16.38 8.23
CA THR A 31 9.48 -16.37 8.81
C THR A 31 10.39 -17.30 8.03
N SER A 32 11.66 -16.93 7.88
CA SER A 32 12.71 -17.74 7.27
C SER A 32 14.01 -17.55 8.03
N GLU A 33 14.80 -18.60 8.13
CA GLU A 33 16.11 -18.56 8.81
C GLU A 33 17.20 -19.16 7.94
N GLU A 34 18.36 -18.52 7.92
CA GLU A 34 19.57 -19.03 7.25
C GLU A 34 20.81 -18.82 8.11
N VAL A 35 21.76 -19.75 8.03
CA VAL A 35 23.09 -19.62 8.65
C VAL A 35 24.15 -19.43 7.56
N ILE A 36 24.79 -18.25 7.59
CA ILE A 36 25.79 -17.85 6.59
C ILE A 36 27.11 -17.56 7.33
N LYS A 37 28.18 -18.31 7.03
CA LYS A 37 29.49 -18.18 7.70
C LYS A 37 29.37 -18.08 9.24
N LYS A 38 28.61 -19.00 9.85
CA LYS A 38 28.32 -19.08 11.29
C LYS A 38 27.41 -17.94 11.83
N SER A 39 27.13 -16.88 11.10
CA SER A 39 26.12 -15.89 11.49
C SER A 39 24.72 -16.42 11.17
N ARG A 40 23.81 -16.32 12.14
CA ARG A 40 22.40 -16.67 11.97
C ARG A 40 21.61 -15.42 11.52
N PHE A 41 20.83 -15.55 10.49
CA PHE A 41 19.93 -14.52 9.98
C PHE A 41 18.49 -15.04 10.06
N VAL A 42 17.60 -14.28 10.67
CA VAL A 42 16.18 -14.60 10.77
C VAL A 42 15.39 -13.47 10.13
N ALA A 43 14.66 -13.78 9.06
CA ALA A 43 13.80 -12.83 8.36
C ALA A 43 12.34 -13.05 8.79
N TYR A 44 11.67 -11.96 9.07
CA TYR A 44 10.23 -11.87 9.33
C TYR A 44 9.63 -10.95 8.28
N ALA A 45 8.56 -11.39 7.62
CA ALA A 45 7.83 -10.56 6.67
C ALA A 45 6.34 -10.59 6.97
N ALA A 46 5.67 -9.43 6.88
CA ALA A 46 4.25 -9.30 7.16
C ALA A 46 3.57 -8.28 6.26
N PRO A 47 2.25 -8.42 5.99
CA PRO A 47 1.47 -7.38 5.35
C PRO A 47 1.29 -6.19 6.30
N VAL A 48 1.40 -4.96 5.77
CA VAL A 48 1.19 -3.71 6.50
C VAL A 48 0.44 -2.71 5.64
N LEU A 49 -0.45 -1.93 6.23
CA LEU A 49 -1.30 -0.98 5.49
C LEU A 49 -0.84 0.47 5.62
N SER A 50 0.06 0.76 6.55
CA SER A 50 0.55 2.12 6.82
C SER A 50 1.96 2.11 7.39
N THR A 51 2.60 3.28 7.39
CA THR A 51 3.91 3.47 8.03
C THR A 51 3.88 3.17 9.52
N ASP A 52 2.75 3.40 10.20
CA ASP A 52 2.64 3.18 11.64
C ASP A 52 2.47 1.71 11.96
N THR A 53 1.66 0.97 11.18
CA THR A 53 1.59 -0.50 11.31
C THR A 53 2.95 -1.15 11.02
N ALA A 54 3.72 -0.65 10.05
CA ALA A 54 5.08 -1.12 9.81
C ALA A 54 6.02 -0.87 11.00
N LYS A 55 5.98 0.33 11.60
CA LYS A 55 6.78 0.66 12.80
C LYS A 55 6.40 -0.21 14.01
N VAL A 56 5.10 -0.45 14.21
CA VAL A 56 4.61 -1.34 15.29
C VAL A 56 5.14 -2.75 15.07
N TYR A 57 5.01 -3.29 13.87
CA TYR A 57 5.53 -4.62 13.54
C TYR A 57 7.03 -4.73 13.78
N ILE A 58 7.82 -3.78 13.27
CA ILE A 58 9.27 -3.75 13.49
C ILE A 58 9.62 -3.81 14.99
N ARG A 59 8.96 -3.00 15.82
CA ARG A 59 9.18 -3.03 17.28
C ARG A 59 8.83 -4.37 17.92
N ASN A 60 7.73 -4.99 17.48
CA ASN A 60 7.24 -6.24 18.04
C ASN A 60 8.15 -7.43 17.76
N VAL A 61 8.74 -7.48 16.53
CA VAL A 61 9.60 -8.60 16.14
C VAL A 61 11.08 -8.34 16.45
N SER A 62 11.50 -7.09 16.71
CA SER A 62 12.90 -6.77 17.01
C SER A 62 13.34 -7.43 18.32
N GLU A 63 14.47 -8.14 18.28
CA GLU A 63 15.02 -8.85 19.44
C GLU A 63 16.26 -8.15 19.98
N GLN A 64 16.28 -7.88 21.30
CA GLN A 64 17.41 -7.22 21.97
C GLN A 64 18.71 -8.05 21.93
N LYS A 65 18.61 -9.37 21.80
CA LYS A 65 19.76 -10.26 21.71
C LYS A 65 20.37 -10.32 20.32
N ALA A 66 19.65 -9.84 19.29
CA ALA A 66 20.21 -9.71 17.94
C ALA A 66 21.26 -8.59 17.92
N ASN A 67 22.34 -8.79 17.18
CA ASN A 67 23.34 -7.73 16.98
C ASN A 67 22.77 -6.58 16.15
N HIS A 68 21.90 -6.90 15.18
CA HIS A 68 21.25 -5.93 14.31
C HIS A 68 19.84 -6.40 13.97
N ASN A 69 18.86 -5.46 13.97
CA ASN A 69 17.48 -5.64 13.52
C ASN A 69 17.25 -4.75 12.29
N CYS A 70 17.77 -5.17 11.15
CA CYS A 70 17.69 -4.42 9.90
C CYS A 70 16.32 -4.59 9.28
N PHE A 71 15.76 -3.54 8.65
CA PHE A 71 14.43 -3.62 8.06
C PHE A 71 14.27 -2.82 6.77
N ALA A 72 13.27 -3.18 6.01
CA ALA A 72 12.68 -2.33 4.98
C ALA A 72 11.18 -2.58 4.88
N TRP A 73 10.44 -1.57 4.43
CA TRP A 73 9.04 -1.69 4.07
C TRP A 73 8.72 -0.86 2.82
N ARG A 74 7.67 -1.27 2.09
CA ARG A 74 7.16 -0.59 0.91
C ARG A 74 5.64 -0.66 0.90
N LEU A 75 4.98 0.52 0.75
CA LEU A 75 3.54 0.64 0.63
C LEU A 75 3.09 0.75 -0.83
N ALA A 76 1.79 0.62 -1.06
CA ALA A 76 1.18 0.70 -2.38
C ALA A 76 1.23 2.09 -3.00
N ASP A 77 1.28 3.15 -2.17
CA ASP A 77 1.42 4.55 -2.59
C ASP A 77 2.84 4.92 -3.02
N GLY A 78 3.79 3.96 -3.00
CA GLY A 78 5.20 4.16 -3.32
C GLY A 78 6.05 4.58 -2.12
N THR A 79 5.44 4.89 -0.97
CA THR A 79 6.18 5.21 0.25
C THR A 79 6.99 4.00 0.70
N HIS A 80 8.25 4.22 1.04
CA HIS A 80 9.15 3.16 1.52
C HIS A 80 10.18 3.71 2.51
N ARG A 81 10.76 2.82 3.28
CA ARG A 81 11.87 3.13 4.19
C ARG A 81 12.71 1.89 4.44
N SER A 82 13.99 2.08 4.71
CA SER A 82 14.90 1.02 5.12
C SER A 82 15.87 1.49 6.20
N SER A 83 16.40 0.54 6.98
CA SER A 83 17.40 0.80 8.03
C SER A 83 18.36 -0.37 8.13
N GLY A 84 19.63 -0.05 8.33
CA GLY A 84 20.70 -1.05 8.56
C GLY A 84 21.02 -1.30 10.03
N ASP A 85 20.34 -0.61 10.96
CA ASP A 85 20.50 -0.80 12.41
C ASP A 85 21.98 -0.99 12.86
N GLY A 86 22.85 -0.06 12.44
CA GLY A 86 24.27 -0.08 12.80
C GLY A 86 25.17 -0.98 11.94
N GLU A 87 24.63 -1.71 10.96
CA GLU A 87 25.48 -2.36 9.93
C GLU A 87 26.15 -1.30 9.03
N PRO A 88 27.27 -1.61 8.36
CA PRO A 88 27.90 -0.69 7.43
C PRO A 88 26.92 -0.16 6.39
N SER A 89 27.03 1.13 6.06
CA SER A 89 26.10 1.80 5.15
C SER A 89 25.88 1.01 3.85
N GLY A 90 24.61 0.87 3.43
CA GLY A 90 24.23 0.20 2.21
C GLY A 90 24.26 -1.33 2.25
N THR A 91 24.69 -1.97 3.36
CA THR A 91 24.88 -3.43 3.40
C THR A 91 23.67 -4.24 3.89
N ALA A 92 22.67 -3.59 4.50
CA ALA A 92 21.50 -4.29 5.03
C ALA A 92 20.18 -3.69 4.55
N GLY A 93 19.85 -2.47 4.94
CA GLY A 93 18.57 -1.84 4.61
C GLY A 93 18.26 -1.82 3.11
N PRO A 94 19.10 -1.23 2.26
CA PRO A 94 18.89 -1.20 0.81
C PRO A 94 18.76 -2.58 0.16
N PRO A 95 19.59 -3.60 0.47
CA PRO A 95 19.42 -4.97 -0.01
C PRO A 95 18.07 -5.60 0.36
N ILE A 96 17.56 -5.36 1.58
CA ILE A 96 16.24 -5.84 2.00
C ILE A 96 15.15 -5.13 1.17
N LEU A 97 15.26 -3.80 0.97
CA LEU A 97 14.29 -3.04 0.15
C LEU A 97 14.29 -3.55 -1.29
N SER A 98 15.46 -3.76 -1.89
CA SER A 98 15.58 -4.33 -3.24
C SER A 98 14.96 -5.71 -3.35
N ALA A 99 15.03 -6.54 -2.31
CA ALA A 99 14.36 -7.85 -2.28
C ALA A 99 12.82 -7.69 -2.32
N ILE A 100 12.26 -6.70 -1.59
CA ILE A 100 10.85 -6.38 -1.65
C ILE A 100 10.45 -5.90 -3.06
N GLU A 101 11.20 -4.97 -3.64
CA GLU A 101 10.93 -4.41 -4.97
C GLU A 101 10.95 -5.50 -6.06
N ASN A 102 11.98 -6.34 -6.04
CA ASN A 102 12.13 -7.45 -6.99
C ASN A 102 11.07 -8.54 -6.82
N SER A 103 10.45 -8.65 -5.65
CA SER A 103 9.34 -9.59 -5.41
C SER A 103 8.01 -9.15 -6.04
N GLY A 104 7.88 -7.87 -6.42
CA GLY A 104 6.64 -7.26 -6.89
C GLY A 104 5.58 -7.07 -5.80
N LEU A 105 5.94 -7.24 -4.52
CA LEU A 105 5.04 -7.06 -3.39
C LEU A 105 4.94 -5.59 -2.97
N HIS A 106 3.75 -5.22 -2.53
CA HIS A 106 3.42 -3.93 -1.93
C HIS A 106 2.76 -4.15 -0.57
N ASN A 107 2.67 -3.10 0.23
CA ASN A 107 2.08 -3.19 1.58
C ASN A 107 2.75 -4.28 2.42
N VAL A 108 4.08 -4.30 2.42
CA VAL A 108 4.88 -5.33 3.08
C VAL A 108 6.03 -4.70 3.87
N VAL A 109 6.30 -5.26 5.03
CA VAL A 109 7.49 -5.01 5.85
C VAL A 109 8.32 -6.28 5.95
N VAL A 110 9.63 -6.13 5.92
CA VAL A 110 10.60 -7.22 6.17
C VAL A 110 11.59 -6.75 7.23
N VAL A 111 11.77 -7.56 8.27
CA VAL A 111 12.78 -7.38 9.31
C VAL A 111 13.76 -8.55 9.24
N VAL A 112 15.04 -8.27 9.19
CA VAL A 112 16.10 -9.29 9.21
C VAL A 112 16.96 -9.08 10.43
N GLN A 113 16.88 -10.02 11.37
CA GLN A 113 17.72 -10.08 12.55
C GLN A 113 19.02 -10.80 12.22
N ARG A 114 20.13 -10.29 12.71
CA ARG A 114 21.42 -10.95 12.61
C ARG A 114 22.00 -11.26 13.98
N PHE A 115 22.44 -12.48 14.15
CA PHE A 115 23.25 -12.96 15.29
C PHE A 115 24.64 -13.31 14.77
N PHE A 116 25.65 -12.53 15.19
CA PHE A 116 27.02 -12.68 14.69
C PHE A 116 27.65 -14.00 15.17
N GLY A 117 28.20 -14.76 14.24
CA GLY A 117 28.81 -16.07 14.51
C GLY A 117 30.34 -16.07 14.56
N GLY A 118 30.99 -14.91 14.80
CA GLY A 118 32.45 -14.80 14.91
C GLY A 118 33.22 -14.65 13.59
N VAL A 119 32.57 -14.83 12.43
CA VAL A 119 33.22 -14.71 11.11
C VAL A 119 32.72 -13.48 10.37
N LYS A 120 33.61 -12.55 10.02
CA LYS A 120 33.25 -11.35 9.26
C LYS A 120 32.88 -11.71 7.81
N LEU A 121 31.74 -11.22 7.33
CA LEU A 121 31.25 -11.46 5.96
C LEU A 121 31.86 -10.48 4.95
N GLY A 122 32.27 -9.29 5.40
CA GLY A 122 32.63 -8.15 4.54
C GLY A 122 31.36 -7.48 3.95
N THR A 123 31.51 -6.27 3.39
CA THR A 123 30.39 -5.46 2.89
C THR A 123 29.57 -6.18 1.80
N GLY A 124 30.24 -6.73 0.77
CA GLY A 124 29.55 -7.50 -0.27
C GLY A 124 28.94 -8.82 0.23
N GLY A 125 29.52 -9.44 1.26
CA GLY A 125 28.96 -10.62 1.91
C GLY A 125 27.68 -10.29 2.71
N LEU A 126 27.70 -9.17 3.43
CA LEU A 126 26.53 -8.68 4.18
C LEU A 126 25.36 -8.35 3.23
N ALA A 127 25.61 -7.59 2.17
CA ALA A 127 24.57 -7.23 1.21
C ALA A 127 23.90 -8.47 0.59
N ARG A 128 24.70 -9.47 0.20
CA ARG A 128 24.15 -10.74 -0.31
C ARG A 128 23.37 -11.51 0.75
N ALA A 129 23.84 -11.53 1.99
CA ALA A 129 23.18 -12.23 3.09
C ALA A 129 21.80 -11.60 3.39
N TYR A 130 21.76 -10.29 3.66
CA TYR A 130 20.50 -9.60 3.96
C TYR A 130 19.49 -9.67 2.81
N GLY A 131 19.93 -9.36 1.59
CA GLY A 131 19.06 -9.44 0.41
C GLY A 131 18.63 -10.89 0.09
N GLY A 132 19.53 -11.86 0.23
CA GLY A 132 19.24 -13.28 -0.03
C GLY A 132 18.22 -13.85 0.94
N VAL A 133 18.40 -13.62 2.25
CA VAL A 133 17.48 -14.10 3.30
C VAL A 133 16.11 -13.44 3.18
N ALA A 134 16.05 -12.13 2.94
CA ALA A 134 14.81 -11.42 2.68
C ALA A 134 14.08 -11.98 1.43
N ALA A 135 14.80 -12.16 0.34
CA ALA A 135 14.23 -12.73 -0.89
C ALA A 135 13.75 -14.18 -0.71
N ALA A 136 14.47 -15.00 0.05
CA ALA A 136 14.06 -16.37 0.37
C ALA A 136 12.75 -16.39 1.18
N CYS A 137 12.64 -15.52 2.20
CA CYS A 137 11.45 -15.35 3.01
C CYS A 137 10.24 -14.97 2.13
N LEU A 138 10.38 -13.99 1.25
CA LEU A 138 9.30 -13.51 0.37
C LEU A 138 8.92 -14.51 -0.73
N ARG A 139 9.84 -15.38 -1.19
CA ARG A 139 9.52 -16.42 -2.18
C ARG A 139 8.64 -17.52 -1.62
N GLY A 140 8.84 -17.91 -0.36
CA GLY A 140 8.05 -18.95 0.31
C GLY A 140 6.69 -18.48 0.81
N ALA A 141 6.41 -17.18 0.72
CA ALA A 141 5.21 -16.57 1.30
C ALA A 141 3.97 -16.75 0.41
N GLU A 142 2.84 -17.04 1.03
CA GLU A 142 1.53 -16.99 0.37
C GLU A 142 1.18 -15.55 0.02
N ARG A 143 0.74 -15.36 -1.23
CA ARG A 143 0.42 -14.05 -1.79
C ARG A 143 -1.06 -13.88 -1.96
N MET A 144 -1.56 -12.68 -1.74
CA MET A 144 -2.93 -12.31 -2.08
C MET A 144 -2.95 -11.09 -3.00
N HIS A 145 -3.89 -11.09 -3.92
CA HIS A 145 -4.14 -9.95 -4.77
C HIS A 145 -5.24 -9.10 -4.13
N GLN A 146 -4.94 -7.84 -3.86
CA GLN A 146 -5.89 -6.88 -3.32
C GLN A 146 -6.16 -5.79 -4.35
N PRO A 147 -7.41 -5.36 -4.54
CA PRO A 147 -7.66 -4.18 -5.34
C PRO A 147 -6.96 -2.97 -4.71
N ASN A 148 -6.26 -2.19 -5.52
CA ASN A 148 -5.72 -0.90 -5.07
C ASN A 148 -6.88 0.08 -4.99
N LEU A 149 -7.34 0.39 -3.78
CA LEU A 149 -8.48 1.28 -3.55
C LEU A 149 -8.04 2.48 -2.71
N THR A 150 -8.43 3.66 -3.16
CA THR A 150 -8.32 4.89 -2.38
C THR A 150 -9.53 5.00 -1.48
N ARG A 151 -9.29 5.16 -0.17
CA ARG A 151 -10.33 5.39 0.83
C ARG A 151 -10.60 6.87 0.98
N MET A 152 -11.88 7.23 0.99
CA MET A 152 -12.31 8.63 1.03
C MET A 152 -13.50 8.81 1.96
N ASN A 153 -13.55 9.99 2.58
CA ASN A 153 -14.73 10.52 3.25
C ASN A 153 -15.51 11.40 2.28
N VAL A 154 -16.81 11.14 2.16
CA VAL A 154 -17.74 11.96 1.40
C VAL A 154 -18.69 12.63 2.39
N ARG A 155 -18.61 13.96 2.50
CA ARG A 155 -19.48 14.77 3.36
C ARG A 155 -20.49 15.51 2.51
N PHE A 156 -21.76 15.40 2.83
CA PHE A 156 -22.87 16.01 2.07
C PHE A 156 -24.07 16.31 2.96
N ALA A 157 -24.99 17.16 2.49
CA ALA A 157 -26.22 17.46 3.20
C ALA A 157 -27.20 16.28 3.16
N LEU A 158 -27.93 16.05 4.24
CA LEU A 158 -28.92 14.95 4.34
C LEU A 158 -29.93 14.96 3.20
N SER A 159 -30.31 16.15 2.67
CA SER A 159 -31.18 16.31 1.50
C SER A 159 -30.63 15.67 0.23
N ASP A 160 -29.32 15.54 0.11
CA ASP A 160 -28.66 15.02 -1.08
C ASP A 160 -28.41 13.49 -1.02
N THR A 161 -28.90 12.82 0.04
CA THR A 161 -28.65 11.39 0.29
C THR A 161 -28.96 10.53 -0.93
N GLY A 162 -30.11 10.68 -1.57
CA GLY A 162 -30.50 9.89 -2.74
C GLY A 162 -29.54 10.07 -3.92
N ALA A 163 -29.16 11.31 -4.23
CA ALA A 163 -28.25 11.63 -5.31
C ALA A 163 -26.83 11.07 -5.05
N VAL A 164 -26.33 11.20 -3.82
CA VAL A 164 -25.03 10.68 -3.42
C VAL A 164 -24.99 9.16 -3.49
N TYR A 165 -25.99 8.46 -2.93
CA TYR A 165 -26.03 6.99 -3.01
C TYR A 165 -26.18 6.49 -4.45
N ALA A 166 -26.93 7.18 -5.30
CA ALA A 166 -27.01 6.85 -6.73
C ALA A 166 -25.65 6.95 -7.43
N ALA A 167 -24.87 8.01 -7.14
CA ALA A 167 -23.54 8.19 -7.70
C ALA A 167 -22.53 7.18 -7.13
N LEU A 168 -22.66 6.78 -5.86
CA LEU A 168 -21.76 5.87 -5.17
C LEU A 168 -22.09 4.38 -5.35
N GLY A 169 -23.18 4.01 -5.99
CA GLY A 169 -23.75 2.65 -5.94
C GLY A 169 -22.77 1.48 -6.16
N ARG A 170 -21.74 1.67 -6.99
CA ARG A 170 -20.71 0.64 -7.24
C ARG A 170 -19.47 0.72 -6.33
N TYR A 171 -19.38 1.74 -5.47
CA TYR A 171 -18.20 2.04 -4.65
C TYR A 171 -18.35 1.63 -3.19
N ASN A 172 -19.27 0.71 -2.90
CA ASN A 172 -19.52 0.14 -1.57
C ASN A 172 -19.58 1.20 -0.44
N PRO A 173 -20.49 2.19 -0.54
CA PRO A 173 -20.56 3.26 0.46
C PRO A 173 -21.00 2.70 1.82
N ARG A 174 -20.31 3.09 2.88
CA ARG A 174 -20.66 2.76 4.26
C ARG A 174 -20.94 4.05 5.02
N GLU A 175 -22.15 4.18 5.54
CA GLU A 175 -22.50 5.32 6.40
C GLU A 175 -21.71 5.25 7.70
N VAL A 176 -20.98 6.32 8.00
CA VAL A 176 -20.14 6.40 9.18
C VAL A 176 -20.79 7.24 10.24
N ARG A 177 -21.39 8.38 9.87
CA ARG A 177 -21.86 9.34 10.85
C ARG A 177 -22.88 10.32 10.27
N ARG A 178 -24.00 10.48 11.00
CA ARG A 178 -24.91 11.63 10.83
C ARG A 178 -24.52 12.70 11.82
N LEU A 179 -24.36 13.93 11.34
CA LEU A 179 -24.05 15.08 12.18
C LEU A 179 -25.35 15.81 12.56
N SER A 180 -25.37 16.38 13.76
CA SER A 180 -26.53 17.10 14.30
C SER A 180 -26.95 18.34 13.47
N ASN A 181 -26.05 18.85 12.62
CA ASN A 181 -26.29 19.99 11.74
C ASN A 181 -26.88 19.64 10.37
N GLY A 182 -27.40 18.42 10.20
CA GLY A 182 -27.98 17.95 8.93
C GLY A 182 -26.99 17.48 7.88
N TRP A 183 -25.73 17.25 8.25
CA TRP A 183 -24.72 16.67 7.38
C TRP A 183 -24.53 15.18 7.61
N VAL A 184 -24.15 14.48 6.55
CA VAL A 184 -23.80 13.04 6.57
C VAL A 184 -22.35 12.89 6.12
N VAL A 185 -21.65 11.96 6.74
CA VAL A 185 -20.31 11.53 6.33
C VAL A 185 -20.38 10.05 6.00
N LEU A 186 -19.96 9.69 4.78
CA LEU A 186 -19.82 8.31 4.32
C LEU A 186 -18.35 8.00 4.08
N HIS A 187 -17.96 6.75 4.35
CA HIS A 187 -16.74 6.18 3.77
C HIS A 187 -17.05 5.51 2.44
N CYS A 188 -16.19 5.70 1.46
CA CYS A 188 -16.23 4.93 0.22
C CYS A 188 -14.80 4.57 -0.24
N GLU A 189 -14.72 3.54 -1.05
CA GLU A 189 -13.47 3.06 -1.64
C GLU A 189 -13.60 3.09 -3.16
N ALA A 190 -12.65 3.71 -3.85
CA ALA A 190 -12.62 3.75 -5.31
C ALA A 190 -11.21 3.48 -5.85
N PRO A 191 -11.06 2.88 -7.05
CA PRO A 191 -9.78 2.82 -7.74
C PRO A 191 -9.18 4.22 -7.90
N PRO A 192 -7.85 4.40 -7.73
CA PRO A 192 -7.21 5.72 -7.81
C PRO A 192 -7.51 6.48 -9.10
N ASP A 193 -7.56 5.77 -10.22
CA ASP A 193 -7.90 6.31 -11.55
C ASP A 193 -9.37 6.74 -11.70
N GLN A 194 -10.24 6.31 -10.81
CA GLN A 194 -11.67 6.65 -10.81
C GLN A 194 -12.03 7.74 -9.79
N VAL A 195 -11.12 8.12 -8.90
CA VAL A 195 -11.39 9.11 -7.85
C VAL A 195 -11.83 10.46 -8.43
N SER A 196 -11.14 10.95 -9.47
CA SER A 196 -11.48 12.23 -10.11
C SER A 196 -12.84 12.18 -10.81
N VAL A 197 -13.16 11.08 -11.47
CA VAL A 197 -14.45 10.88 -12.14
C VAL A 197 -15.58 10.82 -11.12
N LEU A 198 -15.36 10.11 -10.01
CA LEU A 198 -16.32 10.04 -8.91
C LEU A 198 -16.54 11.40 -8.25
N ALA A 199 -15.47 12.16 -8.04
CA ALA A 199 -15.55 13.50 -7.47
C ALA A 199 -16.39 14.44 -8.35
N LEU A 200 -16.22 14.37 -9.66
CA LEU A 200 -17.01 15.15 -10.61
C LEU A 200 -18.49 14.75 -10.57
N ALA A 201 -18.78 13.44 -10.64
CA ALA A 201 -20.16 12.93 -10.60
C ALA A 201 -20.88 13.32 -9.29
N LEU A 202 -20.20 13.27 -8.15
CA LEU A 202 -20.76 13.69 -6.87
C LEU A 202 -21.02 15.20 -6.82
N ARG A 203 -20.12 16.02 -7.37
CA ARG A 203 -20.31 17.47 -7.47
C ARG A 203 -21.51 17.83 -8.35
N GLU A 204 -21.66 17.20 -9.49
CA GLU A 204 -22.82 17.38 -10.38
C GLU A 204 -24.11 16.98 -9.69
N ALA A 205 -24.17 15.77 -9.10
CA ALA A 205 -25.35 15.24 -8.43
C ALA A 205 -25.82 16.09 -7.23
N THR A 206 -24.91 16.81 -6.58
CA THR A 206 -25.19 17.64 -5.40
C THR A 206 -25.12 19.15 -5.67
N HIS A 207 -25.01 19.57 -6.92
CA HIS A 207 -24.82 20.98 -7.29
C HIS A 207 -23.67 21.66 -6.50
N GLY A 208 -22.55 20.93 -6.32
CA GLY A 208 -21.37 21.39 -5.63
C GLY A 208 -21.42 21.30 -4.07
N ARG A 209 -22.50 20.80 -3.49
CA ARG A 209 -22.67 20.70 -2.01
C ARG A 209 -22.06 19.43 -1.40
N VAL A 210 -21.02 18.89 -2.00
CA VAL A 210 -20.28 17.74 -1.50
C VAL A 210 -18.81 18.10 -1.24
N ALA A 211 -18.26 17.57 -0.17
CA ALA A 211 -16.82 17.64 0.10
C ALA A 211 -16.23 16.23 0.17
N LEU A 212 -15.11 16.02 -0.53
CA LEU A 212 -14.33 14.80 -0.47
C LEU A 212 -13.02 15.06 0.25
N SER A 213 -12.64 14.14 1.12
CA SER A 213 -11.32 14.16 1.78
C SER A 213 -10.76 12.75 1.87
N PRO A 214 -9.42 12.57 1.84
CA PRO A 214 -8.82 11.29 2.15
C PRO A 214 -9.25 10.79 3.53
N GLU A 215 -9.45 9.48 3.68
CA GLU A 215 -9.59 8.90 5.01
C GLU A 215 -8.26 9.04 5.74
N ARG A 216 -8.23 9.84 6.82
CA ARG A 216 -7.08 9.90 7.72
C ARG A 216 -7.20 8.73 8.70
N SER A 217 -6.15 7.94 8.87
CA SER A 217 -6.05 6.96 9.94
C SER A 217 -6.29 7.66 11.29
N GLU A 218 -7.18 7.11 12.11
CA GLU A 218 -7.65 7.70 13.39
C GLU A 218 -6.58 7.78 14.51
N GLU A 219 -5.31 7.64 14.22
CA GLU A 219 -4.25 7.76 15.22
C GLU A 219 -3.64 9.18 15.28
N GLY A 220 -4.47 10.21 15.49
CA GLY A 220 -3.90 11.55 15.69
C GLY A 220 -4.83 12.73 15.74
N ALA A 221 -6.10 12.58 16.08
CA ALA A 221 -6.96 13.75 16.18
C ALA A 221 -8.05 13.65 17.23
N CYS A 222 -7.65 13.79 18.49
CA CYS A 222 -8.46 14.54 19.44
C CYS A 222 -8.02 16.01 19.33
N ARG A 223 -8.47 16.72 18.32
CA ARG A 223 -8.52 18.20 18.29
C ARG A 223 -9.75 18.64 17.52
N SER A 224 -10.53 19.47 18.21
CA SER A 224 -11.71 20.23 17.78
C SER A 224 -11.91 20.38 16.27
N VAL A 225 -13.04 19.85 15.79
CA VAL A 225 -13.57 20.04 14.44
C VAL A 225 -14.07 21.49 14.31
N THR A 226 -13.20 22.43 14.04
CA THR A 226 -13.62 23.81 13.78
C THR A 226 -12.99 24.44 12.54
N GLU A 227 -12.06 23.80 11.85
CA GLU A 227 -11.52 24.33 10.60
C GLU A 227 -11.06 23.20 9.69
N LEU A 228 -11.91 22.82 8.74
CA LEU A 228 -11.47 22.10 7.55
C LEU A 228 -11.31 23.13 6.45
N GLU A 229 -10.04 23.49 6.18
CA GLU A 229 -9.67 24.32 5.04
C GLU A 229 -10.21 23.73 3.74
N TYR A 230 -10.90 24.55 2.98
CA TYR A 230 -11.28 24.31 1.60
C TYR A 230 -10.00 24.15 0.78
N VAL A 231 -9.69 22.95 0.36
CA VAL A 231 -8.73 22.77 -0.74
C VAL A 231 -9.46 23.16 -2.02
N GLN A 232 -9.32 24.42 -2.41
CA GLN A 232 -9.63 24.88 -3.77
C GLN A 232 -8.56 24.27 -4.69
N TYR A 233 -8.95 23.33 -5.51
CA TYR A 233 -8.19 23.02 -6.71
C TYR A 233 -8.49 24.12 -7.72
N GLU A 234 -7.57 25.07 -7.85
CA GLU A 234 -7.57 26.01 -8.98
C GLU A 234 -7.40 25.24 -10.29
N THR A 235 -8.18 25.67 -11.28
CA THR A 235 -8.29 25.17 -12.66
C THR A 235 -6.98 25.21 -13.42
#